data_6e96bef54536ad204b609fd0f9fefb52
#
_entry.id   6e96bef54536ad204b609fd0f9fefb52
#
_cell.length_a   1.000
_cell.length_b   1.000
_cell.length_c   1.000
_cell.angle_alpha   90.00
_cell.angle_beta   90.00
_cell.angle_gamma   90.00
#
_symmetry.space_group_name_H-M   'P 1'
#
loop_
_entity.id
_entity.type
_entity.pdbx_description
1 polymer ?
#
loop_
_entity_poly.entity_id
_entity_poly.type
_entity_poly.pdbx_seq_one_letter_code
_entity_poly.pdbx_strand_id
1 'polypeptide(L)'
;NELTYTTKLARCQGCTNHCLLTINKFSDNRQYITGNRCEKGLGKEKNKDNIPNLFEYKNKRIFDYEPLDPKDAPHGTVGIPRALNMYENYPFWATFFKRLGFSVVLSPQSTRKIYEMGIDSIPSESECYPAKLTHGHISWLIKQNVDFIFYPAVPYERKEFPDANNHYNCPIVTSYSENIKNNVDEITSGEVKFINPFMSFESEETISQQLVATFSKGDFNLPESQIRDAVAAGWKELAMTRLEIQRKGEEVLDYMEDTGRRGIVLAGRPYHVDPEINHGIPELITSYGICVLTEDSVSHLGELERPLIVMDQWMYHTRLYSAANFVKTRDDLDLIQLNSFGCGLDAVTTDCVNDILTGSGKIYTCLKIDEVNNLGAA
;
A
#
# COMPACT_ATOMS: atom_id res chain seq x y z
N ASN A 1 28.32 23.80 -37.04
CA ASN A 1 26.86 23.64 -36.96
C ASN A 1 26.40 24.31 -35.65
N GLU A 2 25.90 25.57 -35.79
CA GLU A 2 25.28 26.24 -34.64
C GLU A 2 23.93 25.55 -34.31
N LEU A 3 23.79 25.10 -33.11
CA LEU A 3 22.54 24.50 -32.62
C LEU A 3 21.56 25.65 -32.29
N THR A 4 20.61 25.89 -33.20
CA THR A 4 19.58 26.93 -32.99
C THR A 4 18.36 26.31 -32.33
N TYR A 5 17.85 26.96 -31.31
CA TYR A 5 16.62 26.56 -30.60
C TYR A 5 15.81 27.76 -30.15
N THR A 6 14.52 27.54 -29.95
CA THR A 6 13.60 28.53 -29.34
C THR A 6 13.12 28.02 -28.01
N THR A 7 13.06 28.91 -27.03
CA THR A 7 12.56 28.58 -25.68
C THR A 7 11.18 29.16 -25.45
N LYS A 8 10.24 28.34 -24.94
CA LYS A 8 8.90 28.76 -24.52
C LYS A 8 8.66 28.33 -23.07
N LEU A 9 8.16 29.24 -22.25
CA LEU A 9 7.67 28.95 -20.92
C LEU A 9 6.15 28.63 -20.99
N ALA A 10 5.73 27.55 -20.34
CA ALA A 10 4.33 27.14 -20.25
C ALA A 10 4.01 26.55 -18.87
N ARG A 11 2.75 26.61 -18.43
CA ARG A 11 2.30 25.89 -17.24
C ARG A 11 1.67 24.56 -17.66
N CYS A 12 2.10 23.48 -17.02
CA CYS A 12 1.52 22.16 -17.22
C CYS A 12 0.06 22.15 -16.74
N GLN A 13 -0.83 21.57 -17.54
CA GLN A 13 -2.26 21.40 -17.21
C GLN A 13 -2.59 19.96 -16.80
N GLY A 14 -1.58 19.09 -16.61
CA GLY A 14 -1.77 17.66 -16.36
C GLY A 14 -2.22 17.30 -14.95
N CYS A 15 -2.03 18.21 -13.97
CA CYS A 15 -2.42 18.00 -12.57
C CYS A 15 -2.45 19.34 -11.82
N THR A 16 -2.85 19.32 -10.54
CA THR A 16 -2.96 20.50 -9.67
C THR A 16 -1.63 21.21 -9.38
N ASN A 17 -0.47 20.57 -9.63
CA ASN A 17 0.84 21.19 -9.40
C ASN A 17 1.18 22.32 -10.41
N HIS A 18 0.53 22.36 -11.56
CA HIS A 18 0.72 23.41 -12.58
C HIS A 18 2.20 23.79 -12.80
N CYS A 19 3.09 22.79 -12.90
CA CYS A 19 4.53 22.99 -13.03
C CYS A 19 4.87 24.00 -14.12
N LEU A 20 5.82 24.88 -13.86
CA LEU A 20 6.36 25.80 -14.88
C LEU A 20 7.36 25.02 -15.75
N LEU A 21 6.98 24.83 -17.02
CA LEU A 21 7.76 24.09 -18.00
C LEU A 21 8.61 25.06 -18.82
N THR A 22 9.86 24.69 -19.06
CA THR A 22 10.72 25.31 -20.08
C THR A 22 10.81 24.37 -21.27
N ILE A 23 10.24 24.76 -22.38
CA ILE A 23 10.19 23.97 -23.62
C ILE A 23 11.20 24.54 -24.60
N ASN A 24 12.27 23.81 -24.86
CA ASN A 24 13.27 24.13 -25.89
C ASN A 24 12.92 23.35 -27.15
N LYS A 25 12.63 24.05 -28.24
CA LYS A 25 12.35 23.46 -29.56
C LYS A 25 13.54 23.74 -30.48
N PHE A 26 14.14 22.68 -30.97
CA PHE A 26 15.29 22.71 -31.89
C PHE A 26 14.86 22.81 -33.36
N SER A 27 15.75 23.26 -34.22
CA SER A 27 15.53 23.43 -35.69
C SER A 27 15.13 22.14 -36.41
N ASP A 28 15.46 20.98 -35.83
CA ASP A 28 15.12 19.63 -36.33
C ASP A 28 13.80 19.09 -35.77
N ASN A 29 12.95 19.93 -35.19
CA ASN A 29 11.69 19.60 -34.56
C ASN A 29 11.78 18.79 -33.27
N ARG A 30 12.96 18.44 -32.75
CA ARG A 30 13.12 17.86 -31.43
C ARG A 30 12.71 18.87 -30.36
N GLN A 31 12.09 18.38 -29.29
CA GLN A 31 11.76 19.19 -28.13
C GLN A 31 12.44 18.62 -26.89
N TYR A 32 12.92 19.51 -26.05
CA TYR A 32 13.43 19.19 -24.72
C TYR A 32 12.66 20.01 -23.70
N ILE A 33 12.00 19.33 -22.78
CA ILE A 33 11.14 19.96 -21.77
C ILE A 33 11.77 19.75 -20.39
N THR A 34 11.91 20.83 -19.63
CA THR A 34 12.41 20.83 -18.26
C THR A 34 11.44 21.55 -17.32
N GLY A 35 11.63 21.41 -15.99
CA GLY A 35 10.75 21.99 -14.99
C GLY A 35 9.48 21.15 -14.73
N ASN A 36 9.31 20.04 -15.46
CA ASN A 36 8.28 19.05 -15.17
C ASN A 36 8.64 18.26 -13.91
N ARG A 37 7.61 17.94 -13.10
CA ARG A 37 7.73 17.06 -11.93
C ARG A 37 7.19 15.65 -12.19
N CYS A 38 6.72 15.39 -13.41
CA CYS A 38 6.24 14.09 -13.88
C CYS A 38 6.17 14.08 -15.42
N GLU A 39 5.99 12.90 -16.03
CA GLU A 39 5.91 12.71 -17.48
C GLU A 39 4.72 13.44 -18.15
N LYS A 40 3.65 13.74 -17.43
CA LYS A 40 2.53 14.55 -17.96
C LYS A 40 2.99 15.91 -18.48
N GLY A 41 4.07 16.45 -17.89
CA GLY A 41 4.69 17.69 -18.35
C GLY A 41 5.58 17.53 -19.58
N LEU A 42 5.96 16.30 -19.96
CA LEU A 42 6.84 16.04 -21.13
C LEU A 42 6.08 16.05 -22.46
N GLY A 43 4.76 16.16 -22.47
CA GLY A 43 3.96 16.15 -23.70
C GLY A 43 4.00 14.80 -24.44
N LYS A 44 4.49 13.73 -23.80
CA LYS A 44 4.42 12.39 -24.37
C LYS A 44 2.96 11.91 -24.36
N GLU A 45 2.47 11.46 -25.51
CA GLU A 45 1.20 10.73 -25.57
C GLU A 45 1.32 9.48 -24.69
N LYS A 46 0.28 9.20 -23.91
CA LYS A 46 0.18 7.92 -23.17
C LYS A 46 0.34 6.80 -24.18
N ASN A 47 1.23 5.85 -23.87
CA ASN A 47 1.35 4.64 -24.67
C ASN A 47 -0.05 4.02 -24.72
N LYS A 48 -0.58 3.78 -25.93
CA LYS A 48 -1.95 3.26 -26.12
C LYS A 48 -2.04 1.77 -25.75
N ASP A 49 -0.90 1.12 -25.56
CA ASP A 49 -0.84 -0.26 -25.10
C ASP A 49 -1.26 -0.32 -23.62
N ASN A 50 -2.18 -1.21 -23.32
CA ASN A 50 -2.64 -1.47 -21.94
C ASN A 50 -1.59 -2.32 -21.21
N ILE A 51 -0.47 -1.68 -20.81
CA ILE A 51 0.62 -2.37 -20.11
C ILE A 51 0.16 -2.76 -18.70
N PRO A 52 0.33 -4.03 -18.27
CA PRO A 52 -0.06 -4.48 -16.95
C PRO A 52 0.56 -3.66 -15.82
N ASN A 53 -0.32 -3.19 -14.89
CA ASN A 53 0.03 -2.47 -13.68
C ASN A 53 -0.66 -3.13 -12.48
N LEU A 54 0.05 -3.97 -11.75
CA LEU A 54 -0.52 -4.68 -10.61
C LEU A 54 -0.68 -3.79 -9.37
N PHE A 55 -0.05 -2.63 -9.30
CA PHE A 55 -0.33 -1.65 -8.23
C PHE A 55 -1.76 -1.12 -8.34
N GLU A 56 -2.20 -0.75 -9.54
CA GLU A 56 -3.57 -0.31 -9.79
C GLU A 56 -4.58 -1.45 -9.54
N TYR A 57 -4.27 -2.66 -10.06
CA TYR A 57 -5.11 -3.84 -9.85
C TYR A 57 -5.27 -4.16 -8.36
N LYS A 58 -4.16 -4.26 -7.63
CA LYS A 58 -4.15 -4.59 -6.19
C LYS A 58 -4.90 -3.54 -5.38
N ASN A 59 -4.65 -2.24 -5.62
CA ASN A 59 -5.33 -1.15 -4.93
C ASN A 59 -6.84 -1.25 -5.11
N LYS A 60 -7.30 -1.50 -6.34
CA LYS A 60 -8.72 -1.71 -6.63
C LYS A 60 -9.24 -2.96 -5.94
N ARG A 61 -8.57 -4.11 -6.06
CA ARG A 61 -9.03 -5.38 -5.50
C ARG A 61 -9.18 -5.36 -3.98
N ILE A 62 -8.28 -4.67 -3.29
CA ILE A 62 -8.30 -4.59 -1.82
C ILE A 62 -9.47 -3.74 -1.32
N PHE A 63 -9.86 -2.68 -2.03
CA PHE A 63 -10.81 -1.69 -1.51
C PHE A 63 -12.17 -1.65 -2.23
N ASP A 64 -12.35 -2.39 -3.30
CA ASP A 64 -13.60 -2.41 -4.09
C ASP A 64 -14.63 -3.37 -3.46
N TYR A 65 -15.20 -2.97 -2.33
CA TYR A 65 -16.24 -3.68 -1.61
C TYR A 65 -17.48 -2.81 -1.45
N GLU A 66 -18.62 -3.32 -1.90
CA GLU A 66 -19.91 -2.66 -1.71
C GLU A 66 -20.35 -2.78 -0.24
N PRO A 67 -20.48 -1.67 0.50
CA PRO A 67 -21.00 -1.68 1.86
C PRO A 67 -22.49 -2.06 1.89
N LEU A 68 -23.02 -2.40 3.06
CA LEU A 68 -24.46 -2.44 3.27
C LEU A 68 -25.03 -1.01 3.16
N ASP A 69 -26.24 -0.88 2.59
CA ASP A 69 -27.00 0.38 2.74
C ASP A 69 -27.20 0.62 4.24
N PRO A 70 -26.97 1.83 4.77
CA PRO A 70 -27.20 2.14 6.18
C PRO A 70 -28.60 1.77 6.67
N LYS A 71 -29.61 1.74 5.80
CA LYS A 71 -30.98 1.30 6.13
C LYS A 71 -31.09 -0.19 6.39
N ASP A 72 -30.18 -0.99 5.77
CA ASP A 72 -30.13 -2.45 5.90
C ASP A 72 -29.05 -2.90 6.88
N ALA A 73 -28.44 -1.96 7.62
CA ALA A 73 -27.38 -2.19 8.60
C ALA A 73 -27.94 -2.10 10.03
N PRO A 74 -28.46 -3.20 10.59
CA PRO A 74 -29.13 -3.21 11.92
C PRO A 74 -28.20 -2.81 13.07
N HIS A 75 -26.89 -2.90 12.88
CA HIS A 75 -25.89 -2.57 13.90
C HIS A 75 -25.19 -1.23 13.67
N GLY A 76 -25.67 -0.44 12.71
CA GLY A 76 -25.18 0.91 12.43
C GLY A 76 -23.97 0.96 11.49
N THR A 77 -23.17 2.00 11.66
CA THR A 77 -22.07 2.37 10.76
C THR A 77 -20.71 2.24 11.45
N VAL A 78 -19.74 1.69 10.75
CA VAL A 78 -18.33 1.61 11.20
C VAL A 78 -17.42 2.34 10.24
N GLY A 79 -16.63 3.28 10.75
CA GLY A 79 -15.57 3.96 9.99
C GLY A 79 -14.28 3.14 10.02
N ILE A 80 -13.67 2.92 8.84
CA ILE A 80 -12.36 2.26 8.72
C ILE A 80 -11.42 3.20 7.98
N PRO A 81 -10.24 3.54 8.56
CA PRO A 81 -9.25 4.36 7.87
C PRO A 81 -8.55 3.54 6.78
N ARG A 82 -8.41 4.10 5.57
CA ARG A 82 -7.65 3.51 4.48
C ARG A 82 -6.16 3.81 4.67
N ALA A 83 -5.53 3.12 5.62
CA ALA A 83 -4.18 3.42 6.09
C ALA A 83 -3.41 2.16 6.51
N LEU A 84 -2.09 2.21 6.39
CA LEU A 84 -1.15 1.20 6.84
C LEU A 84 -1.55 -0.24 6.49
N ASN A 85 -1.74 -1.13 7.46
CA ASN A 85 -2.06 -2.54 7.23
C ASN A 85 -3.49 -2.80 6.69
N MET A 86 -4.32 -1.78 6.58
CA MET A 86 -5.59 -1.90 5.84
C MET A 86 -5.35 -2.19 4.35
N TYR A 87 -4.20 -1.81 3.81
CA TYR A 87 -3.76 -2.19 2.46
C TYR A 87 -3.43 -3.69 2.31
N GLU A 88 -3.48 -4.45 3.38
CA GLU A 88 -3.42 -5.92 3.37
C GLU A 88 -4.73 -6.53 3.86
N ASN A 89 -5.26 -6.05 4.99
CA ASN A 89 -6.29 -6.74 5.77
C ASN A 89 -7.71 -6.19 5.54
N TYR A 90 -7.90 -5.14 4.74
CA TYR A 90 -9.24 -4.57 4.50
C TYR A 90 -10.25 -5.58 3.91
N PRO A 91 -9.88 -6.50 3.00
CA PRO A 91 -10.80 -7.56 2.54
C PRO A 91 -11.43 -8.36 3.66
N PHE A 92 -10.65 -8.68 4.70
CA PHE A 92 -11.16 -9.33 5.91
C PHE A 92 -12.15 -8.42 6.64
N TRP A 93 -11.77 -7.16 6.90
CA TRP A 93 -12.59 -6.25 7.71
C TRP A 93 -13.89 -5.85 7.00
N ALA A 94 -13.86 -5.57 5.71
CA ALA A 94 -15.05 -5.25 4.93
C ALA A 94 -16.05 -6.41 4.97
N THR A 95 -15.57 -7.64 4.79
CA THR A 95 -16.41 -8.85 4.82
C THR A 95 -16.93 -9.13 6.23
N PHE A 96 -16.08 -9.03 7.25
CA PHE A 96 -16.44 -9.24 8.65
C PHE A 96 -17.56 -8.30 9.10
N PHE A 97 -17.39 -6.99 8.94
CA PHE A 97 -18.39 -6.02 9.36
C PHE A 97 -19.68 -6.11 8.55
N LYS A 98 -19.58 -6.31 7.25
CA LYS A 98 -20.76 -6.53 6.40
C LYS A 98 -21.54 -7.77 6.86
N ARG A 99 -20.86 -8.87 7.18
CA ARG A 99 -21.47 -10.11 7.63
C ARG A 99 -22.14 -9.97 9.01
N LEU A 100 -21.59 -9.12 9.88
CA LEU A 100 -22.17 -8.75 11.15
C LEU A 100 -23.35 -7.77 11.03
N GLY A 101 -23.63 -7.22 9.85
CA GLY A 101 -24.72 -6.27 9.65
C GLY A 101 -24.36 -4.81 9.96
N PHE A 102 -23.08 -4.45 9.85
CA PHE A 102 -22.65 -3.05 9.87
C PHE A 102 -22.50 -2.50 8.44
N SER A 103 -22.82 -1.23 8.25
CA SER A 103 -22.44 -0.48 7.06
C SER A 103 -21.03 0.08 7.23
N VAL A 104 -20.13 -0.28 6.34
CA VAL A 104 -18.72 0.15 6.39
C VAL A 104 -18.54 1.47 5.66
N VAL A 105 -18.03 2.48 6.35
CA VAL A 105 -17.58 3.75 5.78
C VAL A 105 -16.07 3.74 5.70
N LEU A 106 -15.55 3.42 4.51
CA LEU A 106 -14.12 3.48 4.23
C LEU A 106 -13.71 4.91 3.94
N SER A 107 -12.64 5.42 4.53
CA SER A 107 -12.10 6.72 4.14
C SER A 107 -11.61 6.70 2.68
N PRO A 108 -11.63 7.84 1.96
CA PRO A 108 -11.31 7.87 0.53
C PRO A 108 -9.83 7.53 0.28
N GLN A 109 -9.48 7.39 -1.00
CA GLN A 109 -8.08 7.29 -1.40
C GLN A 109 -7.28 8.47 -0.89
N SER A 110 -6.04 8.24 -0.47
CA SER A 110 -5.16 9.27 0.03
C SER A 110 -4.89 10.36 -1.01
N THR A 111 -4.81 11.57 -0.54
CA THR A 111 -4.47 12.77 -1.32
C THR A 111 -3.76 13.75 -0.39
N ARG A 112 -3.07 14.73 -0.95
CA ARG A 112 -2.49 15.83 -0.18
C ARG A 112 -3.53 16.51 0.73
N LYS A 113 -4.79 16.64 0.27
CA LYS A 113 -5.88 17.22 1.06
C LYS A 113 -6.23 16.35 2.29
N ILE A 114 -6.22 15.02 2.14
CA ILE A 114 -6.42 14.10 3.28
C ILE A 114 -5.28 14.27 4.28
N TYR A 115 -4.02 14.31 3.84
CA TYR A 115 -2.88 14.56 4.71
C TYR A 115 -3.06 15.86 5.52
N GLU A 116 -3.40 16.95 4.84
CA GLU A 116 -3.58 18.27 5.44
C GLU A 116 -4.68 18.32 6.52
N MET A 117 -5.69 17.43 6.42
CA MET A 117 -6.75 17.36 7.42
C MET A 117 -6.29 16.83 8.78
N GLY A 118 -5.19 16.11 8.82
CA GLY A 118 -4.68 15.47 10.05
C GLY A 118 -3.40 16.08 10.61
N ILE A 119 -2.82 17.09 9.97
CA ILE A 119 -1.49 17.62 10.33
C ILE A 119 -1.40 18.02 11.81
N ASP A 120 -2.43 18.67 12.36
CA ASP A 120 -2.43 19.22 13.71
C ASP A 120 -2.33 18.14 14.81
N SER A 121 -2.71 16.90 14.49
CA SER A 121 -2.66 15.77 15.43
C SER A 121 -1.42 14.88 15.29
N ILE A 122 -0.53 15.15 14.31
CA ILE A 122 0.70 14.37 14.11
C ILE A 122 1.71 14.72 15.21
N PRO A 123 2.10 13.76 16.08
CA PRO A 123 2.93 14.07 17.23
C PRO A 123 4.42 14.27 16.91
N SER A 124 4.89 13.75 15.77
CA SER A 124 6.29 13.80 15.39
C SER A 124 6.48 13.89 13.88
N GLU A 125 7.37 14.79 13.45
CA GLU A 125 7.77 14.88 12.04
C GLU A 125 8.63 13.70 11.57
N SER A 126 9.26 12.97 12.50
CA SER A 126 10.09 11.81 12.18
C SER A 126 9.31 10.53 11.80
N GLU A 127 7.99 10.54 11.93
CA GLU A 127 7.15 9.43 11.53
C GLU A 127 7.11 9.31 10.01
N CYS A 128 7.01 8.06 9.50
CA CYS A 128 6.94 7.83 8.07
C CYS A 128 5.64 8.40 7.47
N TYR A 129 5.71 8.86 6.24
CA TYR A 129 4.57 9.50 5.56
C TYR A 129 3.29 8.65 5.53
N PRO A 130 3.35 7.32 5.29
CA PRO A 130 2.16 6.47 5.39
C PRO A 130 1.47 6.48 6.75
N ALA A 131 2.25 6.62 7.84
CA ALA A 131 1.70 6.75 9.19
C ALA A 131 1.04 8.12 9.39
N LYS A 132 1.68 9.21 8.96
CA LYS A 132 1.11 10.57 9.04
C LYS A 132 -0.23 10.67 8.30
N LEU A 133 -0.40 10.00 7.16
CA LEU A 133 -1.65 9.95 6.41
C LEU A 133 -2.82 9.39 7.23
N THR A 134 -2.56 8.50 8.20
CA THR A 134 -3.60 7.92 9.06
C THR A 134 -4.38 9.01 9.81
N HIS A 135 -3.71 10.04 10.30
CA HIS A 135 -4.35 11.16 11.00
C HIS A 135 -5.41 11.84 10.11
N GLY A 136 -5.07 12.09 8.85
CA GLY A 136 -6.00 12.68 7.88
C GLY A 136 -7.21 11.78 7.59
N HIS A 137 -7.00 10.48 7.48
CA HIS A 137 -8.09 9.51 7.29
C HIS A 137 -9.03 9.46 8.51
N ILE A 138 -8.47 9.50 9.72
CA ILE A 138 -9.26 9.56 10.95
C ILE A 138 -10.04 10.88 11.05
N SER A 139 -9.41 12.01 10.78
CA SER A 139 -10.09 13.31 10.78
C SER A 139 -11.21 13.38 9.73
N TRP A 140 -11.04 12.71 8.59
CA TRP A 140 -12.10 12.58 7.60
C TRP A 140 -13.27 11.74 8.12
N LEU A 141 -13.00 10.58 8.76
CA LEU A 141 -14.03 9.69 9.31
C LEU A 141 -14.83 10.34 10.42
N ILE A 142 -14.19 11.12 11.30
CA ILE A 142 -14.87 11.90 12.35
C ILE A 142 -15.97 12.78 11.74
N LYS A 143 -15.70 13.41 10.60
CA LYS A 143 -16.67 14.26 9.90
C LYS A 143 -17.82 13.49 9.21
N GLN A 144 -17.72 12.16 9.10
CA GLN A 144 -18.81 11.34 8.53
C GLN A 144 -19.88 10.95 9.55
N ASN A 145 -19.72 11.28 10.83
CA ASN A 145 -20.64 10.93 11.91
C ASN A 145 -20.96 9.42 11.96
N VAL A 146 -19.95 8.57 11.82
CA VAL A 146 -20.09 7.12 12.00
C VAL A 146 -20.33 6.78 13.48
N ASP A 147 -21.01 5.66 13.76
CA ASP A 147 -21.30 5.26 15.13
C ASP A 147 -20.02 4.93 15.93
N PHE A 148 -19.00 4.41 15.24
CA PHE A 148 -17.65 4.25 15.80
C PHE A 148 -16.61 4.12 14.69
N ILE A 149 -15.35 4.41 15.03
CA ILE A 149 -14.20 4.16 14.15
C ILE A 149 -13.49 2.91 14.67
N PHE A 150 -13.21 1.98 13.76
CA PHE A 150 -12.46 0.76 14.05
C PHE A 150 -11.08 0.81 13.42
N TYR A 151 -10.04 0.75 14.24
CA TYR A 151 -8.65 0.72 13.78
C TYR A 151 -7.78 -0.13 14.72
N PRO A 152 -7.65 -1.46 14.48
CA PRO A 152 -6.95 -2.37 15.39
C PRO A 152 -5.43 -2.19 15.36
N ALA A 153 -4.79 -2.49 16.48
CA ALA A 153 -3.37 -2.74 16.56
C ALA A 153 -3.07 -4.19 16.12
N VAL A 154 -2.22 -4.38 15.11
CA VAL A 154 -1.94 -5.72 14.56
C VAL A 154 -0.45 -6.04 14.69
N PRO A 155 0.00 -6.68 15.79
CA PRO A 155 1.40 -7.06 15.96
C PRO A 155 1.83 -8.22 15.07
N TYR A 156 0.93 -9.19 14.80
CA TYR A 156 1.24 -10.39 14.04
C TYR A 156 0.35 -10.50 12.81
N GLU A 157 1.01 -10.68 11.66
CA GLU A 157 0.35 -11.08 10.44
C GLU A 157 0.31 -12.61 10.30
N ARG A 158 -0.38 -13.09 9.27
CA ARG A 158 -0.39 -14.51 8.94
C ARG A 158 1.03 -14.97 8.55
N LYS A 159 1.48 -16.10 9.11
CA LYS A 159 2.77 -16.68 8.76
C LYS A 159 2.70 -17.32 7.37
N GLU A 160 3.22 -16.62 6.35
CA GLU A 160 3.25 -17.10 4.96
C GLU A 160 4.43 -18.03 4.70
N PHE A 161 5.55 -17.81 5.40
CA PHE A 161 6.79 -18.58 5.25
C PHE A 161 7.03 -19.40 6.50
N PRO A 162 6.88 -20.75 6.43
CA PRO A 162 6.98 -21.61 7.61
C PRO A 162 8.34 -21.52 8.30
N ASP A 163 9.43 -21.34 7.54
CA ASP A 163 10.82 -21.29 8.04
C ASP A 163 11.23 -19.88 8.50
N ALA A 164 10.37 -18.86 8.37
CA ALA A 164 10.66 -17.52 8.87
C ALA A 164 10.78 -17.53 10.40
N ASN A 165 11.73 -16.75 10.94
CA ASN A 165 11.92 -16.64 12.38
C ASN A 165 10.70 -16.08 13.10
N ASN A 166 10.00 -15.12 12.47
CA ASN A 166 8.75 -14.55 12.98
C ASN A 166 7.92 -13.92 11.85
N HIS A 167 6.76 -13.34 12.17
CA HIS A 167 5.84 -12.73 11.20
C HIS A 167 5.22 -11.43 11.76
N TYR A 168 6.03 -10.61 12.42
CA TYR A 168 5.63 -9.32 12.97
C TYR A 168 5.27 -8.30 11.89
N ASN A 169 4.39 -7.38 12.25
CA ASN A 169 4.30 -6.08 11.60
C ASN A 169 5.44 -5.16 12.07
N CYS A 170 5.66 -4.06 11.35
CA CYS A 170 6.58 -3.05 11.83
C CYS A 170 6.03 -2.38 13.10
N PRO A 171 6.88 -1.84 13.98
CA PRO A 171 6.45 -1.21 15.22
C PRO A 171 5.43 -0.09 15.01
N ILE A 172 5.57 0.70 13.95
CA ILE A 172 4.62 1.77 13.59
C ILE A 172 3.24 1.18 13.32
N VAL A 173 3.12 0.20 12.42
CA VAL A 173 1.82 -0.45 12.13
C VAL A 173 1.20 -1.03 13.40
N THR A 174 2.02 -1.67 14.25
CA THR A 174 1.56 -2.29 15.50
C THR A 174 1.00 -1.26 16.50
N SER A 175 1.62 -0.09 16.63
CA SER A 175 1.30 0.86 17.70
C SER A 175 0.48 2.07 17.23
N TYR A 176 0.25 2.25 15.94
CA TYR A 176 -0.25 3.52 15.42
C TYR A 176 -1.70 3.82 15.80
N SER A 177 -2.51 2.79 16.02
CA SER A 177 -3.86 2.99 16.56
C SER A 177 -3.88 3.56 17.99
N GLU A 178 -2.87 3.22 18.80
CA GLU A 178 -2.67 3.83 20.12
C GLU A 178 -2.14 5.27 20.00
N ASN A 179 -1.28 5.54 18.99
CA ASN A 179 -0.85 6.90 18.69
C ASN A 179 -2.06 7.79 18.33
N ILE A 180 -2.92 7.35 17.42
CA ILE A 180 -4.17 8.05 17.07
C ILE A 180 -5.04 8.31 18.31
N LYS A 181 -5.26 7.28 19.12
CA LYS A 181 -6.10 7.36 20.33
C LYS A 181 -5.66 8.44 21.31
N ASN A 182 -4.35 8.68 21.38
CA ASN A 182 -3.77 9.61 22.37
C ASN A 182 -3.50 11.02 21.81
N ASN A 183 -3.58 11.24 20.47
CA ASN A 183 -3.22 12.49 19.84
C ASN A 183 -4.35 13.15 19.03
N VAL A 184 -5.51 12.49 18.89
CA VAL A 184 -6.70 13.07 18.23
C VAL A 184 -7.69 13.50 19.31
N ASP A 185 -7.94 14.80 19.43
CA ASP A 185 -8.70 15.40 20.52
C ASP A 185 -10.11 14.84 20.64
N GLU A 186 -10.85 14.66 19.56
CA GLU A 186 -12.22 14.14 19.52
C GLU A 186 -12.30 12.67 20.03
N ILE A 187 -11.21 11.92 19.83
CA ILE A 187 -11.09 10.55 20.35
C ILE A 187 -10.69 10.57 21.83
N THR A 188 -9.72 11.39 22.19
CA THR A 188 -9.21 11.51 23.57
C THR A 188 -10.26 12.03 24.52
N SER A 189 -11.11 12.98 24.07
CA SER A 189 -12.23 13.51 24.84
C SER A 189 -13.39 12.54 24.98
N GLY A 190 -13.44 11.47 24.15
CA GLY A 190 -14.56 10.52 24.10
C GLY A 190 -15.76 11.02 23.31
N GLU A 191 -15.64 12.12 22.55
CA GLU A 191 -16.66 12.60 21.64
C GLU A 191 -16.93 11.59 20.50
N VAL A 192 -15.85 10.95 20.01
CA VAL A 192 -15.90 9.90 19.00
C VAL A 192 -15.54 8.55 19.59
N LYS A 193 -16.42 7.57 19.42
CA LYS A 193 -16.17 6.20 19.85
C LYS A 193 -15.10 5.56 18.96
N PHE A 194 -13.95 5.23 19.55
CA PHE A 194 -12.81 4.64 18.86
C PHE A 194 -12.48 3.26 19.42
N ILE A 195 -12.48 2.24 18.55
CA ILE A 195 -12.28 0.83 18.90
C ILE A 195 -10.96 0.38 18.27
N ASN A 196 -9.94 0.21 19.10
CA ASN A 196 -8.58 -0.13 18.67
C ASN A 196 -7.98 -1.34 19.38
N PRO A 197 -8.64 -2.51 19.33
CA PRO A 197 -8.17 -3.69 20.02
C PRO A 197 -6.86 -4.21 19.43
N PHE A 198 -6.07 -4.92 20.24
CA PHE A 198 -4.96 -5.73 19.75
C PHE A 198 -5.51 -6.98 19.08
N MET A 199 -5.17 -7.17 17.81
CA MET A 199 -5.61 -8.28 16.97
C MET A 199 -4.41 -9.01 16.37
N SER A 200 -4.49 -10.33 16.27
CA SER A 200 -3.45 -11.14 15.65
C SER A 200 -4.03 -11.95 14.50
N PHE A 201 -3.44 -11.81 13.32
CA PHE A 201 -3.76 -12.64 12.15
C PHE A 201 -2.96 -13.96 12.13
N GLU A 202 -2.37 -14.37 13.24
CA GLU A 202 -1.63 -15.61 13.35
C GLU A 202 -2.47 -16.83 12.95
N SER A 203 -3.72 -16.89 13.44
CA SER A 203 -4.69 -17.92 13.06
C SER A 203 -6.11 -17.40 13.09
N GLU A 204 -7.01 -18.09 12.36
CA GLU A 204 -8.45 -17.83 12.38
C GLU A 204 -9.03 -17.95 13.80
N GLU A 205 -8.58 -18.92 14.59
CA GLU A 205 -9.03 -19.10 15.97
C GLU A 205 -8.58 -17.97 16.89
N THR A 206 -7.31 -17.53 16.77
CA THR A 206 -6.77 -16.41 17.58
C THR A 206 -7.58 -15.12 17.36
N ILE A 207 -7.75 -14.73 16.10
CA ILE A 207 -8.50 -13.51 15.78
C ILE A 207 -9.98 -13.64 16.14
N SER A 208 -10.54 -14.86 16.03
CA SER A 208 -11.93 -15.15 16.41
C SER A 208 -12.16 -14.92 17.90
N GLN A 209 -11.29 -15.45 18.75
CA GLN A 209 -11.36 -15.24 20.20
C GLN A 209 -11.25 -13.76 20.58
N GLN A 210 -10.34 -13.02 19.96
CA GLN A 210 -10.15 -11.60 20.21
C GLN A 210 -11.36 -10.76 19.76
N LEU A 211 -11.97 -11.08 18.61
CA LEU A 211 -13.17 -10.40 18.13
C LEU A 211 -14.42 -10.76 18.95
N VAL A 212 -14.55 -12.00 19.41
CA VAL A 212 -15.57 -12.39 20.36
C VAL A 212 -15.43 -11.56 21.64
N ALA A 213 -14.22 -11.46 22.20
CA ALA A 213 -13.99 -10.66 23.41
C ALA A 213 -14.35 -9.17 23.21
N THR A 214 -14.18 -8.63 22.00
CA THR A 214 -14.46 -7.23 21.67
C THR A 214 -15.95 -6.97 21.42
N PHE A 215 -16.66 -7.85 20.70
CA PHE A 215 -18.00 -7.57 20.19
C PHE A 215 -19.13 -8.35 20.88
N SER A 216 -18.83 -9.36 21.71
CA SER A 216 -19.87 -10.12 22.40
C SER A 216 -20.42 -9.45 23.68
N LYS A 217 -19.80 -8.36 24.13
CA LYS A 217 -20.11 -7.67 25.38
C LYS A 217 -20.28 -6.16 25.16
N GLY A 218 -20.73 -5.48 26.20
CA GLY A 218 -20.88 -4.02 26.20
C GLY A 218 -21.94 -3.56 25.21
N ASP A 219 -21.63 -2.50 24.49
CA ASP A 219 -22.60 -1.84 23.62
C ASP A 219 -22.98 -2.67 22.37
N PHE A 220 -22.16 -3.62 21.98
CA PHE A 220 -22.43 -4.44 20.80
C PHE A 220 -23.26 -5.68 21.11
N ASN A 221 -22.92 -6.40 22.18
CA ASN A 221 -23.62 -7.59 22.67
C ASN A 221 -24.06 -8.60 21.59
N LEU A 222 -23.15 -8.82 20.60
CA LEU A 222 -23.41 -9.70 19.47
C LEU A 222 -23.23 -11.17 19.86
N PRO A 223 -24.03 -12.10 19.32
CA PRO A 223 -23.86 -13.53 19.56
C PRO A 223 -22.50 -14.04 19.11
N GLU A 224 -21.83 -14.84 19.94
CA GLU A 224 -20.52 -15.41 19.59
C GLU A 224 -20.54 -16.18 18.26
N SER A 225 -21.60 -16.93 17.99
CA SER A 225 -21.76 -17.70 16.76
C SER A 225 -21.77 -16.81 15.51
N GLN A 226 -22.39 -15.63 15.57
CA GLN A 226 -22.40 -14.68 14.47
C GLN A 226 -21.02 -14.05 14.24
N ILE A 227 -20.31 -13.74 15.33
CA ILE A 227 -18.95 -13.20 15.25
C ILE A 227 -18.01 -14.23 14.61
N ARG A 228 -18.07 -15.49 15.04
CA ARG A 228 -17.24 -16.57 14.46
C ARG A 228 -17.57 -16.83 12.99
N ASP A 229 -18.84 -16.82 12.60
CA ASP A 229 -19.24 -16.93 11.19
C ASP A 229 -18.71 -15.77 10.35
N ALA A 230 -18.77 -14.54 10.88
CA ALA A 230 -18.22 -13.37 10.20
C ALA A 230 -16.68 -13.43 10.08
N VAL A 231 -15.98 -13.95 11.08
CA VAL A 231 -14.53 -14.18 11.03
C VAL A 231 -14.19 -15.21 9.95
N ALA A 232 -14.87 -16.34 9.92
CA ALA A 232 -14.64 -17.38 8.90
C ALA A 232 -14.84 -16.83 7.48
N ALA A 233 -15.90 -16.02 7.27
CA ALA A 233 -16.14 -15.35 5.98
C ALA A 233 -15.02 -14.38 5.62
N GLY A 234 -14.58 -13.52 6.54
CA GLY A 234 -13.49 -12.57 6.35
C GLY A 234 -12.14 -13.27 6.09
N TRP A 235 -11.87 -14.35 6.83
CA TRP A 235 -10.66 -15.15 6.66
C TRP A 235 -10.57 -15.80 5.28
N LYS A 236 -11.69 -16.33 4.81
CA LYS A 236 -11.81 -16.88 3.47
C LYS A 236 -11.59 -15.82 2.39
N GLU A 237 -12.20 -14.64 2.55
CA GLU A 237 -12.08 -13.54 1.60
C GLU A 237 -10.63 -13.03 1.52
N LEU A 238 -9.95 -12.89 2.65
CA LEU A 238 -8.54 -12.51 2.67
C LEU A 238 -7.67 -13.53 1.94
N ALA A 239 -7.93 -14.83 2.12
CA ALA A 239 -7.22 -15.89 1.42
C ALA A 239 -7.48 -15.86 -0.10
N MET A 240 -8.73 -15.63 -0.51
CA MET A 240 -9.10 -15.51 -1.92
C MET A 240 -8.44 -14.31 -2.57
N THR A 241 -8.43 -13.15 -1.91
CA THR A 241 -7.75 -11.94 -2.40
C THR A 241 -6.27 -12.19 -2.69
N ARG A 242 -5.57 -12.87 -1.79
CA ARG A 242 -4.15 -13.22 -1.99
C ARG A 242 -3.95 -14.13 -3.19
N LEU A 243 -4.77 -15.17 -3.32
CA LEU A 243 -4.70 -16.08 -4.48
C LEU A 243 -4.97 -15.37 -5.80
N GLU A 244 -5.90 -14.42 -5.82
CA GLU A 244 -6.20 -13.63 -7.01
C GLU A 244 -5.03 -12.71 -7.40
N ILE A 245 -4.34 -12.09 -6.43
CA ILE A 245 -3.16 -11.29 -6.69
C ILE A 245 -2.02 -12.16 -7.24
N GLN A 246 -1.80 -13.36 -6.68
CA GLN A 246 -0.80 -14.30 -7.16
C GLN A 246 -1.08 -14.75 -8.60
N ARG A 247 -2.31 -15.19 -8.89
CA ARG A 247 -2.72 -15.55 -10.26
C ARG A 247 -2.55 -14.42 -11.24
N LYS A 248 -2.87 -13.19 -10.80
CA LYS A 248 -2.68 -12.01 -11.64
C LYS A 248 -1.20 -11.73 -11.92
N GLY A 249 -0.32 -12.04 -10.96
CA GLY A 249 1.13 -12.03 -11.16
C GLY A 249 1.56 -13.02 -12.23
N GLU A 250 1.09 -14.28 -12.14
CA GLU A 250 1.38 -15.32 -13.12
C GLU A 250 0.86 -14.93 -14.53
N GLU A 251 -0.36 -14.39 -14.64
CA GLU A 251 -0.88 -13.87 -15.92
C GLU A 251 -0.01 -12.76 -16.53
N VAL A 252 0.59 -11.90 -15.70
CA VAL A 252 1.50 -10.86 -16.18
C VAL A 252 2.83 -11.44 -16.63
N LEU A 253 3.34 -12.47 -15.96
CA LEU A 253 4.56 -13.18 -16.37
C LEU A 253 4.34 -13.87 -17.73
N ASP A 254 3.20 -14.53 -17.94
CA ASP A 254 2.82 -15.13 -19.23
C ASP A 254 2.72 -14.06 -20.33
N TYR A 255 2.08 -12.92 -20.02
CA TYR A 255 2.00 -11.78 -20.94
C TYR A 255 3.39 -11.24 -21.33
N MET A 256 4.34 -11.20 -20.39
CA MET A 256 5.72 -10.77 -20.66
C MET A 256 6.42 -11.75 -21.61
N GLU A 257 6.25 -13.07 -21.42
CA GLU A 257 6.81 -14.10 -22.30
C GLU A 257 6.23 -14.01 -23.71
N ASP A 258 4.90 -13.91 -23.82
CA ASP A 258 4.20 -13.82 -25.12
C ASP A 258 4.57 -12.57 -25.93
N THR A 259 4.83 -11.46 -25.25
CA THR A 259 5.08 -10.16 -25.88
C THR A 259 6.56 -9.78 -25.96
N GLY A 260 7.46 -10.53 -25.33
CA GLY A 260 8.88 -10.19 -25.19
C GLY A 260 9.12 -8.92 -24.36
N ARG A 261 8.18 -8.53 -23.51
CA ARG A 261 8.30 -7.34 -22.66
C ARG A 261 9.08 -7.63 -21.38
N ARG A 262 9.69 -6.58 -20.85
CA ARG A 262 10.32 -6.63 -19.53
C ARG A 262 9.32 -6.25 -18.45
N GLY A 263 9.59 -6.68 -17.21
CA GLY A 263 8.83 -6.33 -16.03
C GLY A 263 9.71 -5.79 -14.90
N ILE A 264 9.08 -5.08 -14.00
CA ILE A 264 9.66 -4.64 -12.73
C ILE A 264 8.75 -5.13 -11.60
N VAL A 265 9.33 -5.87 -10.66
CA VAL A 265 8.72 -6.07 -9.35
C VAL A 265 8.98 -4.78 -8.56
N LEU A 266 7.94 -3.95 -8.44
CA LEU A 266 7.99 -2.77 -7.61
C LEU A 266 7.64 -3.20 -6.19
N ALA A 267 8.68 -3.43 -5.39
CA ALA A 267 8.57 -4.04 -4.08
C ALA A 267 8.46 -2.99 -2.97
N GLY A 268 7.74 -3.31 -1.92
CA GLY A 268 7.60 -2.40 -0.79
C GLY A 268 6.72 -2.96 0.32
N ARG A 269 6.02 -2.08 1.01
CA ARG A 269 5.02 -2.41 2.01
C ARG A 269 3.63 -2.42 1.36
N PRO A 270 2.63 -3.08 1.95
CA PRO A 270 1.28 -3.10 1.39
C PRO A 270 0.73 -1.70 1.04
N TYR A 271 0.97 -0.70 1.87
CA TYR A 271 0.50 0.66 1.67
C TYR A 271 1.20 1.43 0.54
N HIS A 272 2.30 0.91 -0.03
CA HIS A 272 2.95 1.53 -1.19
C HIS A 272 2.12 1.45 -2.48
N VAL A 273 1.04 0.68 -2.51
CA VAL A 273 0.09 0.71 -3.63
C VAL A 273 -0.79 1.96 -3.65
N ASP A 274 -0.78 2.76 -2.58
CA ASP A 274 -1.47 4.04 -2.54
C ASP A 274 -0.80 5.05 -3.49
N PRO A 275 -1.55 5.66 -4.43
CA PRO A 275 -1.00 6.62 -5.39
C PRO A 275 -0.40 7.89 -4.76
N GLU A 276 -0.87 8.31 -3.59
CA GLU A 276 -0.27 9.45 -2.86
C GLU A 276 1.10 9.07 -2.30
N ILE A 277 1.27 7.81 -1.87
CA ILE A 277 2.52 7.32 -1.29
C ILE A 277 3.53 6.98 -2.38
N ASN A 278 3.12 6.31 -3.47
CA ASN A 278 4.02 5.91 -4.56
C ASN A 278 4.28 7.01 -5.59
N HIS A 279 3.58 8.14 -5.49
CA HIS A 279 3.76 9.33 -6.33
C HIS A 279 3.61 9.10 -7.84
N GLY A 280 2.97 8.01 -8.29
CA GLY A 280 2.80 7.68 -9.70
C GLY A 280 4.01 6.98 -10.33
N ILE A 281 4.89 6.39 -9.53
CA ILE A 281 6.02 5.57 -10.01
C ILE A 281 5.54 4.39 -10.86
N PRO A 282 4.46 3.63 -10.51
CA PRO A 282 3.95 2.55 -11.35
C PRO A 282 3.53 3.03 -12.76
N GLU A 283 2.86 4.17 -12.84
CA GLU A 283 2.43 4.79 -14.09
C GLU A 283 3.63 5.27 -14.92
N LEU A 284 4.69 5.76 -14.27
CA LEU A 284 5.94 6.13 -14.94
C LEU A 284 6.58 4.89 -15.57
N ILE A 285 6.70 3.79 -14.84
CA ILE A 285 7.27 2.53 -15.32
C ILE A 285 6.48 2.00 -16.52
N THR A 286 5.16 1.94 -16.42
CA THR A 286 4.31 1.45 -17.52
C THR A 286 4.34 2.36 -18.74
N SER A 287 4.60 3.67 -18.57
CA SER A 287 4.78 4.60 -19.70
C SER A 287 5.99 4.27 -20.60
N TYR A 288 6.97 3.53 -20.06
CA TYR A 288 8.11 3.01 -20.81
C TYR A 288 7.84 1.64 -21.44
N GLY A 289 6.61 1.11 -21.36
CA GLY A 289 6.24 -0.19 -21.89
C GLY A 289 6.69 -1.37 -21.04
N ILE A 290 7.03 -1.14 -19.77
CA ILE A 290 7.50 -2.13 -18.80
C ILE A 290 6.34 -2.53 -17.90
N CYS A 291 6.12 -3.83 -17.69
CA CYS A 291 5.09 -4.35 -16.81
C CYS A 291 5.44 -4.08 -15.34
N VAL A 292 4.46 -3.78 -14.51
CA VAL A 292 4.63 -3.58 -13.06
C VAL A 292 3.95 -4.69 -12.29
N LEU A 293 4.74 -5.44 -11.52
CA LEU A 293 4.30 -6.47 -10.58
C LEU A 293 4.47 -5.98 -9.14
N THR A 294 3.75 -6.59 -8.20
CA THR A 294 3.93 -6.37 -6.76
C THR A 294 4.75 -7.52 -6.16
N GLU A 295 5.38 -7.31 -5.00
CA GLU A 295 6.16 -8.36 -4.34
C GLU A 295 5.32 -9.59 -3.98
N ASP A 296 4.06 -9.41 -3.56
CA ASP A 296 3.15 -10.50 -3.19
C ASP A 296 2.56 -11.24 -4.40
N SER A 297 2.61 -10.63 -5.59
CA SER A 297 2.19 -11.31 -6.82
C SER A 297 3.18 -12.35 -7.33
N VAL A 298 4.43 -12.34 -6.84
CA VAL A 298 5.51 -13.24 -7.29
C VAL A 298 6.26 -13.95 -6.15
N SER A 299 6.10 -13.52 -4.90
CA SER A 299 6.85 -14.08 -3.77
C SER A 299 6.63 -15.58 -3.56
N HIS A 300 5.46 -16.10 -3.91
CA HIS A 300 5.14 -17.54 -3.82
C HIS A 300 5.92 -18.40 -4.82
N LEU A 301 6.53 -17.78 -5.84
CA LEU A 301 7.35 -18.44 -6.86
C LEU A 301 8.84 -18.48 -6.47
N GLY A 302 9.23 -17.74 -5.44
CA GLY A 302 10.61 -17.67 -4.97
C GLY A 302 10.90 -18.65 -3.83
N GLU A 303 12.03 -19.36 -3.93
CA GLU A 303 12.59 -20.13 -2.82
C GLU A 303 13.56 -19.23 -2.05
N LEU A 304 13.26 -19.00 -0.77
CA LEU A 304 14.12 -18.19 0.08
C LEU A 304 15.34 -18.97 0.55
N GLU A 305 16.50 -18.66 -0.01
CA GLU A 305 17.76 -19.25 0.39
C GLU A 305 18.18 -18.77 1.78
N ARG A 306 18.67 -19.69 2.60
CA ARG A 306 19.14 -19.43 3.97
C ARG A 306 20.59 -19.89 4.15
N PRO A 307 21.40 -19.27 5.05
CA PRO A 307 21.02 -18.24 6.00
C PRO A 307 20.88 -16.85 5.35
N LEU A 308 20.00 -16.02 5.90
CA LEU A 308 19.95 -14.60 5.58
C LEU A 308 21.00 -13.82 6.39
N ILE A 309 21.38 -12.62 5.93
CA ILE A 309 22.32 -11.73 6.65
C ILE A 309 21.76 -11.39 8.04
N VAL A 310 20.44 -11.23 8.14
CA VAL A 310 19.74 -10.95 9.40
C VAL A 310 18.56 -11.89 9.58
N MET A 311 18.10 -12.03 10.82
CA MET A 311 16.88 -12.80 11.13
C MET A 311 15.65 -12.17 10.47
N ASP A 312 14.84 -12.97 9.78
CA ASP A 312 13.60 -12.54 9.15
C ASP A 312 12.44 -12.60 10.15
N GLN A 313 12.25 -11.51 10.87
CA GLN A 313 11.24 -11.40 11.91
C GLN A 313 9.94 -10.71 11.43
N TRP A 314 9.99 -10.02 10.32
CA TRP A 314 8.88 -9.22 9.81
C TRP A 314 8.29 -9.84 8.56
N MET A 315 6.99 -10.02 8.57
CA MET A 315 6.25 -10.71 7.52
C MET A 315 6.53 -10.13 6.12
N TYR A 316 6.41 -8.82 5.96
CA TYR A 316 6.56 -8.18 4.65
C TYR A 316 8.02 -8.12 4.17
N HIS A 317 9.00 -8.15 5.07
CA HIS A 317 10.42 -8.27 4.69
C HIS A 317 10.70 -9.65 4.11
N THR A 318 10.23 -10.71 4.76
CA THR A 318 10.38 -12.08 4.25
C THR A 318 9.75 -12.22 2.87
N ARG A 319 8.59 -11.58 2.64
CA ARG A 319 7.93 -11.51 1.33
C ARG A 319 8.82 -10.83 0.28
N LEU A 320 9.47 -9.71 0.62
CA LEU A 320 10.42 -9.03 -0.27
C LEU A 320 11.63 -9.91 -0.60
N TYR A 321 12.21 -10.61 0.39
CA TYR A 321 13.35 -11.50 0.17
C TYR A 321 12.98 -12.65 -0.77
N SER A 322 11.78 -13.23 -0.60
CA SER A 322 11.29 -14.28 -1.49
C SER A 322 11.06 -13.77 -2.91
N ALA A 323 10.46 -12.60 -3.07
CA ALA A 323 10.30 -11.95 -4.37
C ALA A 323 11.66 -11.66 -5.04
N ALA A 324 12.67 -11.19 -4.29
CA ALA A 324 14.01 -10.97 -4.81
C ALA A 324 14.68 -12.28 -5.27
N ASN A 325 14.50 -13.38 -4.51
CA ASN A 325 14.98 -14.70 -4.93
C ASN A 325 14.30 -15.20 -6.21
N PHE A 326 13.04 -14.88 -6.46
CA PHE A 326 12.39 -15.16 -7.74
C PHE A 326 12.96 -14.29 -8.86
N VAL A 327 13.09 -12.98 -8.65
CA VAL A 327 13.61 -12.04 -9.66
C VAL A 327 15.00 -12.42 -10.14
N LYS A 328 15.89 -12.89 -9.26
CA LYS A 328 17.24 -13.29 -9.66
C LYS A 328 17.29 -14.46 -10.66
N THR A 329 16.21 -15.24 -10.78
CA THR A 329 16.13 -16.38 -11.70
C THR A 329 15.67 -16.00 -13.10
N ARG A 330 15.26 -14.73 -13.35
CA ARG A 330 14.66 -14.28 -14.62
C ARG A 330 15.43 -13.09 -15.22
N ASP A 331 15.83 -13.19 -16.49
CA ASP A 331 16.55 -12.12 -17.19
C ASP A 331 15.66 -10.95 -17.62
N ASP A 332 14.35 -11.20 -17.77
CA ASP A 332 13.34 -10.23 -18.21
C ASP A 332 12.69 -9.45 -17.03
N LEU A 333 13.10 -9.73 -15.80
CA LEU A 333 12.51 -9.16 -14.59
C LEU A 333 13.58 -8.49 -13.73
N ASP A 334 13.32 -7.26 -13.29
CA ASP A 334 14.14 -6.52 -12.34
C ASP A 334 13.33 -6.17 -11.10
N LEU A 335 14.00 -5.78 -10.00
CA LEU A 335 13.35 -5.35 -8.76
C LEU A 335 13.75 -3.92 -8.42
N ILE A 336 12.75 -3.09 -8.16
CA ILE A 336 12.90 -1.76 -7.58
C ILE A 336 12.19 -1.75 -6.22
N GLN A 337 12.90 -1.38 -5.17
CA GLN A 337 12.32 -1.27 -3.82
C GLN A 337 11.90 0.17 -3.52
N LEU A 338 10.64 0.35 -3.12
CA LEU A 338 10.16 1.58 -2.52
C LEU A 338 10.47 1.58 -1.02
N ASN A 339 11.05 2.65 -0.55
CA ASN A 339 11.50 2.79 0.82
C ASN A 339 11.08 4.17 1.36
N SER A 340 10.43 4.22 2.52
CA SER A 340 10.11 5.48 3.17
C SER A 340 11.35 6.09 3.83
N PHE A 341 11.52 7.41 3.70
CA PHE A 341 12.57 8.13 4.43
C PHE A 341 12.42 7.91 5.95
N GLY A 342 13.53 7.72 6.63
CA GLY A 342 13.54 7.49 8.07
C GLY A 342 13.07 6.11 8.54
N CYS A 343 12.71 5.19 7.63
CA CYS A 343 12.32 3.83 8.01
C CYS A 343 13.54 3.01 8.44
N GLY A 344 13.73 2.85 9.75
CA GLY A 344 14.85 2.06 10.30
C GLY A 344 14.80 0.58 9.94
N LEU A 345 13.60 0.01 9.78
CA LEU A 345 13.44 -1.38 9.35
C LEU A 345 13.83 -1.59 7.90
N ASP A 346 13.53 -0.63 7.03
CA ASP A 346 13.91 -0.72 5.62
C ASP A 346 15.42 -0.63 5.42
N ALA A 347 16.17 0.00 6.33
CA ALA A 347 17.63 0.00 6.27
C ALA A 347 18.19 -1.44 6.31
N VAL A 348 17.60 -2.31 7.13
CA VAL A 348 17.97 -3.73 7.20
C VAL A 348 17.49 -4.50 5.97
N THR A 349 16.26 -4.22 5.52
CA THR A 349 15.67 -4.92 4.37
C THR A 349 16.42 -4.61 3.08
N THR A 350 16.84 -3.37 2.88
CA THR A 350 17.60 -2.96 1.69
C THR A 350 18.91 -3.71 1.56
N ASP A 351 19.63 -3.92 2.67
CA ASP A 351 20.89 -4.67 2.66
C ASP A 351 20.68 -6.13 2.26
N CYS A 352 19.65 -6.80 2.80
CA CYS A 352 19.34 -8.17 2.45
C CYS A 352 18.90 -8.32 0.99
N VAL A 353 18.02 -7.45 0.50
CA VAL A 353 17.57 -7.49 -0.90
C VAL A 353 18.73 -7.21 -1.86
N ASN A 354 19.59 -6.24 -1.51
CA ASN A 354 20.79 -5.93 -2.28
C ASN A 354 21.71 -7.14 -2.38
N ASP A 355 21.98 -7.84 -1.27
CA ASP A 355 22.83 -9.04 -1.24
C ASP A 355 22.26 -10.15 -2.15
N ILE A 356 20.96 -10.44 -2.03
CA ILE A 356 20.29 -11.45 -2.86
C ILE A 356 20.42 -11.13 -4.35
N LEU A 357 20.23 -9.89 -4.76
CA LEU A 357 20.23 -9.50 -6.16
C LEU A 357 21.65 -9.37 -6.73
N THR A 358 22.55 -8.69 -6.03
CA THR A 358 23.91 -8.44 -6.52
C THR A 358 24.74 -9.72 -6.55
N GLY A 359 24.50 -10.65 -5.62
CA GLY A 359 25.11 -11.98 -5.63
C GLY A 359 24.81 -12.80 -6.89
N SER A 360 23.72 -12.46 -7.61
CA SER A 360 23.35 -13.06 -8.91
C SER A 360 23.65 -12.17 -10.11
N GLY A 361 24.37 -11.05 -9.94
CA GLY A 361 24.71 -10.10 -11.00
C GLY A 361 23.57 -9.15 -11.40
N LYS A 362 22.45 -9.13 -10.67
CA LYS A 362 21.36 -8.18 -10.87
C LYS A 362 21.67 -6.82 -10.25
N ILE A 363 21.12 -5.77 -10.84
CA ILE A 363 21.20 -4.42 -10.28
C ILE A 363 20.12 -4.27 -9.21
N TYR A 364 20.51 -3.80 -8.03
CA TYR A 364 19.56 -3.40 -7.00
C TYR A 364 19.27 -1.89 -7.10
N THR A 365 18.00 -1.54 -7.10
CA THR A 365 17.56 -0.14 -7.12
C THR A 365 16.60 0.12 -5.95
N CYS A 366 16.91 1.12 -5.14
CA CYS A 366 16.07 1.58 -4.05
C CYS A 366 15.64 3.03 -4.29
N LEU A 367 14.34 3.27 -4.36
CA LEU A 367 13.74 4.60 -4.46
C LEU A 367 13.22 5.04 -3.10
N LYS A 368 13.80 6.12 -2.58
CA LYS A 368 13.33 6.72 -1.34
C LYS A 368 12.16 7.66 -1.63
N ILE A 369 11.04 7.38 -1.00
CA ILE A 369 9.80 8.15 -1.13
C ILE A 369 9.45 8.82 0.19
N ASP A 370 8.86 10.01 0.12
CA ASP A 370 8.47 10.82 1.25
C ASP A 370 7.24 11.66 0.90
N GLU A 371 6.83 12.56 1.79
CA GLU A 371 5.73 13.52 1.58
C GLU A 371 5.99 14.54 0.46
N VAL A 372 7.20 14.63 -0.04
CA VAL A 372 7.58 15.52 -1.16
C VAL A 372 7.63 14.73 -2.46
N ASN A 373 6.68 15.02 -3.34
CA ASN A 373 6.61 14.40 -4.66
C ASN A 373 7.66 15.01 -5.61
N ASN A 374 8.66 14.24 -6.00
CA ASN A 374 9.64 14.63 -7.02
C ASN A 374 9.97 13.48 -7.97
N LEU A 375 9.01 13.11 -8.84
CA LEU A 375 9.21 12.10 -9.88
C LEU A 375 10.35 12.43 -10.87
N GLY A 376 10.75 13.68 -10.97
CA GLY A 376 11.89 14.08 -11.79
C GLY A 376 13.25 13.62 -11.24
N ALA A 377 13.29 13.18 -9.98
CA ALA A 377 14.47 12.61 -9.33
C ALA A 377 14.46 11.08 -9.30
N ALA A 378 13.31 10.44 -9.52
CA ALA A 378 13.17 9.01 -9.63
C ALA A 378 13.41 8.56 -11.09
#